data_f788c5d817b5b8a335ec8f2d53e8fc4c
#
_entry.id   f788c5d817b5b8a335ec8f2d53e8fc4c
#
_cell.length_a   1.000
_cell.length_b   1.000
_cell.length_c   1.000
_cell.angle_alpha   90.00
_cell.angle_beta   90.00
_cell.angle_gamma   90.00
#
_symmetry.space_group_name_H-M   'P 1'
#
loop_
_entity.id
_entity.type
_entity.pdbx_description
1 polymer ?
#
loop_
_entity_poly.entity_id
_entity_poly.type
_entity_poly.pdbx_seq_one_letter_code
_entity_poly.pdbx_strand_id
1 'polypeptide(L)'
;MKEKNDVQRAVTALLDELAPERVLKRAERLPVPVEQYRTPSGCVLQAATAALSVSWFPDPTADAPLGELHVIVWRGVVSRRGAPPRREPATVTGELVLLPVEHPSDASVWRAGDGTTYDTDSLAARCLALLAEQMAADPAAGPVK
;
A
#
# COMPACT_ATOMS: atom_id res chain seq x y z
N MET A 1 -3.86 2.95 26.83
CA MET A 1 -2.63 3.16 26.07
C MET A 1 -2.71 2.50 24.70
N LYS A 2 -2.21 3.17 23.70
CA LYS A 2 -2.19 2.55 22.37
C LYS A 2 -1.10 1.49 22.35
N GLU A 3 -1.51 0.28 22.16
CA GLU A 3 -0.64 -0.86 22.23
C GLU A 3 -0.09 -1.25 20.88
N LYS A 4 1.07 -1.90 20.89
CA LYS A 4 1.60 -2.48 19.66
C LYS A 4 0.62 -3.46 19.05
N ASN A 5 -0.14 -4.16 19.88
CA ASN A 5 -1.15 -5.11 19.39
C ASN A 5 -2.27 -4.40 18.62
N ASP A 6 -2.68 -3.21 19.09
CA ASP A 6 -3.71 -2.45 18.38
C ASP A 6 -3.21 -1.99 17.03
N VAL A 7 -1.95 -1.55 16.97
CA VAL A 7 -1.34 -1.15 15.72
C VAL A 7 -1.22 -2.34 14.77
N GLN A 8 -0.79 -3.49 15.31
CA GLN A 8 -0.66 -4.69 14.49
C GLN A 8 -2.01 -5.13 13.92
N ARG A 9 -3.08 -4.99 14.70
CA ARG A 9 -4.42 -5.29 14.20
C ARG A 9 -4.80 -4.34 13.06
N ALA A 10 -4.43 -3.06 13.20
CA ALA A 10 -4.73 -2.10 12.14
C ALA A 10 -3.97 -2.44 10.85
N VAL A 11 -2.71 -2.86 10.97
CA VAL A 11 -1.94 -3.31 9.82
C VAL A 11 -2.61 -4.51 9.16
N THR A 12 -2.96 -5.51 9.95
CA THR A 12 -3.60 -6.71 9.44
C THR A 12 -4.93 -6.38 8.76
N ALA A 13 -5.70 -5.47 9.35
CA ALA A 13 -6.99 -5.07 8.76
C ALA A 13 -6.77 -4.42 7.40
N LEU A 14 -5.74 -3.59 7.27
CA LEU A 14 -5.44 -2.96 5.98
C LEU A 14 -5.06 -4.01 4.94
N LEU A 15 -4.18 -4.93 5.30
CA LEU A 15 -3.76 -5.96 4.35
C LEU A 15 -4.94 -6.83 3.91
N ASP A 16 -5.87 -7.10 4.82
CA ASP A 16 -7.07 -7.86 4.48
C ASP A 16 -7.95 -7.11 3.50
N GLU A 17 -8.05 -5.78 3.63
CA GLU A 17 -8.84 -4.98 2.70
C GLU A 17 -8.21 -4.91 1.32
N LEU A 18 -6.93 -5.21 1.22
CA LEU A 18 -6.24 -5.24 -0.07
C LEU A 18 -6.16 -6.64 -0.65
N ALA A 19 -6.80 -7.62 -0.02
CA ALA A 19 -6.86 -8.98 -0.56
C ALA A 19 -7.68 -8.99 -1.86
N PRO A 20 -7.35 -9.89 -2.80
CA PRO A 20 -7.98 -9.85 -4.12
C PRO A 20 -9.50 -9.90 -4.09
N GLU A 21 -10.08 -10.73 -3.23
CA GLU A 21 -11.53 -10.85 -3.15
C GLU A 21 -12.18 -9.57 -2.63
N ARG A 22 -11.47 -8.82 -1.77
CA ARG A 22 -11.97 -7.55 -1.27
C ARG A 22 -11.84 -6.45 -2.31
N VAL A 23 -10.72 -6.43 -3.01
CA VAL A 23 -10.46 -5.43 -4.05
C VAL A 23 -11.52 -5.51 -5.14
N LEU A 24 -11.93 -6.71 -5.52
CA LEU A 24 -12.95 -6.88 -6.55
C LEU A 24 -14.30 -6.30 -6.16
N LYS A 25 -14.56 -6.17 -4.87
CA LYS A 25 -15.85 -5.67 -4.37
C LYS A 25 -15.86 -4.19 -4.10
N ARG A 26 -14.70 -3.52 -4.24
CA ARG A 26 -14.63 -2.09 -3.93
C ARG A 26 -15.10 -1.26 -5.10
N ALA A 27 -15.56 -0.05 -4.76
CA ALA A 27 -15.96 0.92 -5.77
C ALA A 27 -14.75 1.42 -6.58
N GLU A 28 -13.57 1.42 -5.96
CA GLU A 28 -12.34 1.84 -6.63
C GLU A 28 -11.82 0.71 -7.50
N ARG A 29 -12.38 0.60 -8.67
CA ARG A 29 -12.04 -0.50 -9.56
C ARG A 29 -10.75 -0.22 -10.30
N LEU A 30 -9.95 -1.25 -10.42
CA LEU A 30 -8.75 -1.18 -11.24
C LEU A 30 -9.11 -1.65 -12.65
N PRO A 31 -8.46 -1.06 -13.68
CA PRO A 31 -8.79 -1.40 -15.06
C PRO A 31 -8.38 -2.83 -15.43
N VAL A 32 -7.47 -3.43 -14.71
CA VAL A 32 -7.02 -4.80 -14.98
C VAL A 32 -6.88 -5.53 -13.64
N PRO A 33 -6.89 -6.86 -13.67
CA PRO A 33 -6.67 -7.63 -12.45
C PRO A 33 -5.28 -7.40 -11.89
N VAL A 34 -5.17 -7.50 -10.57
CA VAL A 34 -3.89 -7.43 -9.90
C VAL A 34 -3.70 -8.69 -9.07
N GLU A 35 -2.45 -9.08 -8.91
CA GLU A 35 -2.08 -10.15 -8.00
C GLU A 35 -1.65 -9.54 -6.68
N GLN A 36 -2.01 -10.21 -5.60
CA GLN A 36 -1.47 -9.84 -4.30
C GLN A 36 -0.58 -10.96 -3.82
N TYR A 37 0.58 -10.61 -3.30
CA TYR A 37 1.38 -11.58 -2.58
C TYR A 37 1.92 -10.95 -1.30
N ARG A 38 2.05 -11.79 -0.29
CA ARG A 38 2.49 -11.35 1.03
C ARG A 38 4.00 -11.28 1.08
N THR A 39 4.50 -10.33 1.84
CA THR A 39 5.92 -10.17 2.12
C THR A 39 6.10 -10.22 3.63
N PRO A 40 7.34 -10.35 4.12
CA PRO A 40 7.55 -10.37 5.58
C PRO A 40 7.00 -9.14 6.28
N SER A 41 6.98 -7.98 5.62
CA SER A 41 6.54 -6.75 6.25
C SER A 41 5.16 -6.28 5.80
N GLY A 42 4.53 -6.98 4.83
CA GLY A 42 3.23 -6.52 4.34
C GLY A 42 2.76 -7.26 3.11
N CYS A 43 2.56 -6.53 2.02
CA CYS A 43 2.11 -7.14 0.77
C CYS A 43 2.49 -6.29 -0.42
N VAL A 44 2.37 -6.90 -1.60
CA VAL A 44 2.54 -6.21 -2.87
C VAL A 44 1.31 -6.50 -3.71
N LEU A 45 0.77 -5.45 -4.32
CA LEU A 45 -0.25 -5.57 -5.37
C LEU A 45 0.45 -5.33 -6.69
N GLN A 46 0.44 -6.32 -7.57
CA GLN A 46 1.19 -6.25 -8.82
C GLN A 46 0.24 -6.28 -10.01
N ALA A 47 0.27 -5.22 -10.80
CA ALA A 47 -0.35 -5.19 -12.13
C ALA A 47 0.74 -5.45 -13.17
N ALA A 48 0.37 -5.40 -14.45
CA ALA A 48 1.33 -5.74 -15.51
C ALA A 48 2.55 -4.81 -15.52
N THR A 49 2.33 -3.52 -15.34
CA THR A 49 3.41 -2.52 -15.48
C THR A 49 3.54 -1.61 -14.28
N ALA A 50 2.79 -1.88 -13.22
CA ALA A 50 2.82 -1.04 -12.03
C ALA A 50 2.55 -1.89 -10.80
N ALA A 51 3.02 -1.42 -9.67
CA ALA A 51 2.82 -2.15 -8.42
C ALA A 51 2.67 -1.16 -7.27
N LEU A 52 2.13 -1.68 -6.18
CA LEU A 52 2.04 -0.93 -4.93
C LEU A 52 2.45 -1.86 -3.81
N SER A 53 3.41 -1.44 -3.01
CA SER A 53 3.83 -2.23 -1.86
C SER A 53 3.42 -1.52 -0.58
N VAL A 54 3.03 -2.32 0.40
CA VAL A 54 2.67 -1.84 1.73
C VAL A 54 3.57 -2.57 2.70
N SER A 55 4.37 -1.82 3.46
CA SER A 55 5.32 -2.41 4.39
C SER A 55 5.21 -1.74 5.75
N TRP A 56 5.14 -2.55 6.78
CA TRP A 56 5.06 -2.08 8.15
C TRP A 56 6.41 -2.25 8.84
N PHE A 57 6.90 -1.16 9.43
CA PHE A 57 8.16 -1.14 10.16
C PHE A 57 7.88 -0.81 11.62
N PRO A 58 7.90 -1.83 12.48
CA PRO A 58 7.50 -1.63 13.88
C PRO A 58 8.55 -0.97 14.77
N ASP A 59 9.79 -0.85 14.29
CA ASP A 59 10.86 -0.32 15.12
C ASP A 59 10.65 1.16 15.41
N PRO A 60 10.57 1.55 16.67
CA PRO A 60 10.30 2.94 17.00
C PRO A 60 11.47 3.85 16.67
N THR A 61 11.14 5.06 16.25
CA THR A 61 12.10 6.12 16.01
C THR A 61 11.63 7.35 16.79
N ALA A 62 12.46 8.39 16.81
CA ALA A 62 12.09 9.62 17.50
C ALA A 62 10.81 10.23 16.90
N ASP A 63 10.65 10.14 15.58
CA ASP A 63 9.51 10.71 14.89
C ASP A 63 8.32 9.75 14.80
N ALA A 64 8.56 8.46 15.00
CA ALA A 64 7.54 7.44 14.84
C ALA A 64 7.63 6.43 16.00
N PRO A 65 7.17 6.82 17.19
CA PRO A 65 7.34 5.95 18.38
C PRO A 65 6.59 4.63 18.28
N LEU A 66 5.57 4.53 17.45
CA LEU A 66 4.81 3.28 17.29
C LEU A 66 5.16 2.56 16.00
N GLY A 67 6.08 3.09 15.20
CA GLY A 67 6.45 2.50 13.92
C GLY A 67 5.93 3.30 12.75
N GLU A 68 6.22 2.81 11.53
CA GLU A 68 5.84 3.50 10.28
C GLU A 68 5.28 2.52 9.29
N LEU A 69 4.27 2.96 8.56
CA LEU A 69 3.71 2.22 7.43
C LEU A 69 4.14 2.92 6.14
N HIS A 70 4.77 2.20 5.24
CA HIS A 70 5.22 2.74 3.97
C HIS A 70 4.41 2.16 2.83
N VAL A 71 3.76 3.04 2.07
CA VAL A 71 3.06 2.68 0.83
C VAL A 71 3.90 3.24 -0.30
N ILE A 72 4.39 2.36 -1.16
CA ILE A 72 5.30 2.76 -2.24
C ILE A 72 4.67 2.36 -3.56
N VAL A 73 4.64 3.32 -4.49
CA VAL A 73 4.10 3.11 -5.83
C VAL A 73 5.28 2.90 -6.77
N TRP A 74 5.19 1.87 -7.60
CA TRP A 74 6.26 1.46 -8.49
C TRP A 74 5.78 1.44 -9.92
N ARG A 75 6.67 1.81 -10.83
CA ARG A 75 6.51 1.51 -12.24
C ARG A 75 7.32 0.27 -12.53
N GLY A 76 6.69 -0.71 -13.19
CA GLY A 76 7.33 -1.96 -13.51
C GLY A 76 6.88 -3.09 -12.61
N VAL A 77 7.64 -4.15 -12.57
CA VAL A 77 7.32 -5.33 -11.80
C VAL A 77 8.29 -5.45 -10.64
N VAL A 78 7.74 -5.44 -9.44
CA VAL A 78 8.54 -5.60 -8.22
C VAL A 78 8.95 -7.06 -8.13
N SER A 79 10.24 -7.29 -7.95
CA SER A 79 10.77 -8.62 -7.83
C SER A 79 10.22 -9.28 -6.58
N ARG A 80 9.75 -10.51 -6.71
CA ARG A 80 9.33 -11.27 -5.55
C ARG A 80 10.24 -12.46 -5.34
N ARG A 81 10.22 -12.97 -4.13
CA ARG A 81 11.10 -14.05 -3.74
C ARG A 81 10.94 -15.24 -4.66
N GLY A 82 12.07 -15.75 -5.17
CA GLY A 82 12.06 -16.88 -6.06
C GLY A 82 11.80 -16.56 -7.50
N ALA A 83 11.48 -15.32 -7.82
CA ALA A 83 11.26 -14.91 -9.20
C ALA A 83 12.60 -14.71 -9.91
N PRO A 84 12.66 -14.94 -11.23
CA PRO A 84 13.88 -14.66 -11.98
C PRO A 84 14.21 -13.15 -11.95
N PRO A 85 15.48 -12.80 -12.08
CA PRO A 85 15.86 -11.39 -12.15
C PRO A 85 15.18 -10.71 -13.32
N ARG A 86 14.81 -9.46 -13.12
CA ARG A 86 14.21 -8.66 -14.17
C ARG A 86 15.26 -7.98 -15.00
N ARG A 87 14.98 -7.82 -16.27
CA ARG A 87 15.84 -7.07 -17.15
C ARG A 87 15.90 -5.61 -16.71
N GLU A 88 14.75 -5.06 -16.36
CA GLU A 88 14.65 -3.69 -15.88
C GLU A 88 14.08 -3.69 -14.49
N PRO A 89 14.76 -3.08 -13.53
CA PRO A 89 14.23 -3.01 -12.18
C PRO A 89 13.03 -2.08 -12.12
N ALA A 90 12.15 -2.34 -11.15
CA ALA A 90 11.04 -1.46 -10.89
C ALA A 90 11.56 -0.12 -10.34
N THR A 91 10.86 0.95 -10.67
CA THR A 91 11.23 2.31 -10.29
C THR A 91 10.18 2.88 -9.36
N VAL A 92 10.61 3.46 -8.25
CA VAL A 92 9.69 4.13 -7.33
C VAL A 92 9.20 5.42 -7.98
N THR A 93 7.89 5.59 -8.03
CA THR A 93 7.28 6.79 -8.58
C THR A 93 6.51 7.59 -7.54
N GLY A 94 6.26 7.01 -6.37
CA GLY A 94 5.60 7.73 -5.31
C GLY A 94 5.70 7.00 -4.01
N GLU A 95 5.49 7.72 -2.92
CA GLU A 95 5.58 7.14 -1.59
C GLU A 95 4.62 7.87 -0.66
N LEU A 96 3.99 7.12 0.23
CA LEU A 96 3.13 7.67 1.27
C LEU A 96 3.55 7.01 2.58
N VAL A 97 4.00 7.82 3.52
CA VAL A 97 4.41 7.33 4.83
C VAL A 97 3.33 7.69 5.83
N LEU A 98 2.91 6.71 6.60
CA LEU A 98 1.82 6.89 7.55
C LEU A 98 2.27 6.47 8.94
N LEU A 99 1.81 7.23 9.93
CA LEU A 99 2.09 6.94 11.32
C LEU A 99 0.79 6.57 12.01
N PRO A 100 0.84 5.63 12.98
CA PRO A 100 -0.35 5.35 13.77
C PRO A 100 -0.74 6.58 14.58
N VAL A 101 -2.03 6.84 14.64
CA VAL A 101 -2.57 7.91 15.47
C VAL A 101 -2.62 7.41 16.90
N GLU A 102 -1.94 8.12 17.82
CA GLU A 102 -1.82 7.65 19.21
C GLU A 102 -3.13 7.69 19.96
N HIS A 103 -3.94 8.71 19.67
CA HIS A 103 -5.21 8.88 20.35
C HIS A 103 -6.28 9.05 19.29
N PRO A 104 -6.63 7.95 18.60
CA PRO A 104 -7.59 8.07 17.51
C PRO A 104 -8.96 8.46 18.03
N SER A 105 -9.56 9.41 17.35
CA SER A 105 -10.97 9.72 17.52
C SER A 105 -11.67 9.19 16.28
N ASP A 106 -12.92 8.87 16.44
CA ASP A 106 -13.67 8.24 15.37
C ASP A 106 -12.96 6.95 14.95
N ALA A 107 -12.89 6.71 13.67
CA ALA A 107 -12.27 5.50 13.15
C ALA A 107 -10.90 5.74 12.55
N SER A 108 -10.36 6.96 12.66
CA SER A 108 -9.07 7.28 12.05
C SER A 108 -7.93 6.64 12.83
N VAL A 109 -7.11 5.85 12.15
CA VAL A 109 -6.01 5.14 12.78
C VAL A 109 -4.65 5.49 12.18
N TRP A 110 -4.61 6.11 11.01
CA TRP A 110 -3.36 6.44 10.32
C TRP A 110 -3.32 7.92 9.96
N ARG A 111 -2.13 8.50 10.01
CA ARG A 111 -1.94 9.89 9.63
C ARG A 111 -0.75 10.02 8.69
N ALA A 112 -0.98 10.69 7.55
CA ALA A 112 0.06 10.98 6.59
C ALA A 112 0.81 12.24 6.98
N GLY A 113 1.94 12.49 6.31
CA GLY A 113 2.78 13.63 6.60
C GLY A 113 2.12 14.97 6.38
N ASP A 114 1.12 15.03 5.49
CA ASP A 114 0.39 16.28 5.23
C ASP A 114 -0.77 16.50 6.21
N GLY A 115 -0.91 15.63 7.20
CA GLY A 115 -1.95 15.74 8.20
C GLY A 115 -3.24 14.99 7.89
N THR A 116 -3.36 14.44 6.69
CA THR A 116 -4.55 13.67 6.34
C THR A 116 -4.62 12.42 7.18
N THR A 117 -5.80 12.12 7.71
CA THR A 117 -6.01 10.91 8.49
C THR A 117 -6.89 9.94 7.73
N TYR A 118 -6.67 8.66 8.02
CA TYR A 118 -7.36 7.57 7.32
C TYR A 118 -7.83 6.54 8.32
N ASP A 119 -9.02 5.99 8.09
CA ASP A 119 -9.37 4.71 8.68
C ASP A 119 -8.89 3.61 7.73
N THR A 120 -9.15 2.36 8.10
CA THR A 120 -8.70 1.23 7.29
C THR A 120 -9.29 1.28 5.89
N ASP A 121 -10.59 1.56 5.79
CA ASP A 121 -11.26 1.55 4.49
C ASP A 121 -10.76 2.67 3.58
N SER A 122 -10.66 3.89 4.12
CA SER A 122 -10.22 5.03 3.30
C SER A 122 -8.75 4.89 2.90
N LEU A 123 -7.93 4.28 3.75
CA LEU A 123 -6.54 4.05 3.37
C LEU A 123 -6.44 3.00 2.27
N ALA A 124 -7.23 1.94 2.36
CA ALA A 124 -7.27 0.95 1.29
C ALA A 124 -7.70 1.59 -0.02
N ALA A 125 -8.72 2.45 0.02
CA ALA A 125 -9.17 3.18 -1.17
C ALA A 125 -8.06 4.05 -1.74
N ARG A 126 -7.31 4.73 -0.87
CA ARG A 126 -6.21 5.57 -1.32
C ARG A 126 -5.11 4.75 -1.98
N CYS A 127 -4.79 3.59 -1.42
CA CYS A 127 -3.80 2.69 -2.02
C CYS A 127 -4.21 2.28 -3.43
N LEU A 128 -5.46 1.88 -3.60
CA LEU A 128 -5.93 1.46 -4.92
C LEU A 128 -5.95 2.63 -5.90
N ALA A 129 -6.30 3.82 -5.43
CA ALA A 129 -6.27 5.01 -6.27
C ALA A 129 -4.86 5.33 -6.74
N LEU A 130 -3.87 5.21 -5.85
CA LEU A 130 -2.48 5.45 -6.21
C LEU A 130 -2.00 4.46 -7.27
N LEU A 131 -2.36 3.19 -7.13
CA LEU A 131 -1.99 2.19 -8.11
C LEU A 131 -2.67 2.46 -9.45
N ALA A 132 -3.95 2.79 -9.42
CA ALA A 132 -4.69 3.11 -10.65
C ALA A 132 -4.11 4.32 -11.36
N GLU A 133 -3.73 5.34 -10.61
CA GLU A 133 -3.10 6.53 -11.19
C GLU A 133 -1.78 6.19 -11.87
N GLN A 134 -0.99 5.32 -11.25
CA GLN A 134 0.27 4.91 -11.86
C GLN A 134 0.03 4.11 -13.13
N MET A 135 -0.96 3.24 -13.11
CA MET A 135 -1.28 2.45 -14.31
C MET A 135 -1.70 3.35 -15.46
N ALA A 136 -2.48 4.39 -15.16
CA ALA A 136 -2.93 5.34 -16.18
C ALA A 136 -1.81 6.22 -16.70
N ALA A 137 -0.84 6.54 -15.83
CA ALA A 137 0.26 7.44 -16.20
C ALA A 137 1.38 6.75 -16.95
N ASP A 138 1.45 5.41 -16.88
CA ASP A 138 2.55 4.66 -17.48
C ASP A 138 2.36 4.56 -18.99
N PRO A 139 3.27 5.14 -19.79
CA PRO A 139 3.13 5.05 -21.26
C PRO A 139 3.11 3.62 -21.77
N ALA A 140 3.79 2.70 -21.10
CA ALA A 140 3.82 1.30 -21.52
C ALA A 140 2.50 0.61 -21.25
N ALA A 141 1.70 1.12 -20.28
CA ALA A 141 0.40 0.57 -19.96
C ALA A 141 -0.71 1.24 -20.73
N GLY A 142 -0.41 2.33 -21.43
CA GLY A 142 -1.41 3.07 -22.16
C GLY A 142 -1.95 2.30 -23.34
N PRO A 143 -3.06 2.77 -23.91
CA PRO A 143 -3.64 2.09 -25.06
C PRO A 143 -2.68 2.07 -26.24
N VAL A 144 -2.69 0.98 -26.93
CA VAL A 144 -1.85 0.82 -28.11
C VAL A 144 -2.58 1.47 -29.27
N LYS A 145 -1.85 2.27 -29.99
CA LYS A 145 -2.43 2.92 -31.17
C LYS A 145 -2.50 1.96 -32.33
#